data_64d3fb4a5ce9a53fa09ddff09a9cfe89
#
_entry.id   64d3fb4a5ce9a53fa09ddff09a9cfe89
#
_cell.length_a   1.000
_cell.length_b   1.000
_cell.length_c   1.000
_cell.angle_alpha   90.00
_cell.angle_beta   90.00
_cell.angle_gamma   90.00
#
_symmetry.space_group_name_H-M   'P 1'
#
loop_
_entity.id
_entity.type
_entity.pdbx_description
1 polymer ?
#
loop_
_entity_poly.entity_id
_entity_poly.type
_entity_poly.pdbx_seq_one_letter_code
_entity_poly.pdbx_strand_id
1 'polypeptide(L)'
;SLRPEHARERLQDDSVETVTSTEQAKVEEKIQEVFSSYKFNHLVPRLILQREKHFHYLKRGFRQLTDAYECLDASRPWLCYWILHSLELLDEPIPQIVATDVCQFLELCQSPEGGFGGGPGRYPHLAPAYAAVDVLCMVGTEEAYDVINREKSAYCAASGASLTNIIIPDLFEGTAEWIARCQNWEGSIGGVPGMEAHGGYTFCGLAALVILKKERSLNLKSLLQWVTSRQMRFEGGFQGRCNELVDGCYSFWWAGLLPLLHHALHAQGDLALSMSHWMFHQQSCDFYTCYCLSGLPIAQHFGSGAILHDVVLGVPENALQPSRPVYNIGPDKVIQATTYFLQKPVPGVEELKDETSAGPASD
;
A
#
# COMPACT_ATOMS: atom_id res chain seq x y z
N SER A 1 -17.94 -18.37 8.40
CA SER A 1 -18.70 -18.54 9.64
C SER A 1 -18.19 -17.49 10.63
N LEU A 2 -19.09 -16.61 11.08
CA LEU A 2 -18.81 -15.69 12.17
C LEU A 2 -18.33 -16.51 13.36
N ARG A 3 -17.15 -16.15 13.93
CA ARG A 3 -16.68 -16.81 15.15
C ARG A 3 -17.75 -16.75 16.25
N PRO A 4 -17.85 -17.76 17.12
CA PRO A 4 -18.75 -17.73 18.27
C PRO A 4 -18.54 -16.45 19.09
N GLU A 5 -19.59 -15.91 19.69
CA GLU A 5 -19.59 -14.69 20.50
C GLU A 5 -18.51 -14.65 21.60
N HIS A 6 -18.04 -15.82 22.05
CA HIS A 6 -16.97 -15.97 23.04
C HIS A 6 -15.56 -15.56 22.56
N ALA A 7 -15.37 -15.28 21.25
CA ALA A 7 -14.07 -14.85 20.73
C ALA A 7 -13.89 -13.32 20.72
N ARG A 8 -14.90 -12.56 21.11
CA ARG A 8 -14.85 -11.09 21.18
C ARG A 8 -14.57 -10.65 22.61
N GLU A 9 -13.31 -10.58 22.97
CA GLU A 9 -12.89 -10.12 24.29
C GLU A 9 -12.67 -8.62 24.24
N ARG A 10 -13.40 -7.88 25.10
CA ARG A 10 -13.12 -6.47 25.34
C ARG A 10 -11.74 -6.30 25.96
N LEU A 11 -11.15 -5.13 25.74
CA LEU A 11 -9.91 -4.77 26.39
C LEU A 11 -10.12 -4.82 27.91
N GLN A 12 -9.32 -5.64 28.58
CA GLN A 12 -9.24 -5.64 30.04
C GLN A 12 -8.03 -4.82 30.43
N ASP A 13 -8.28 -3.70 31.08
CA ASP A 13 -7.24 -2.86 31.64
C ASP A 13 -6.85 -3.42 33.02
N ASP A 14 -5.57 -3.73 33.20
CA ASP A 14 -5.02 -4.25 34.48
C ASP A 14 -5.00 -3.17 35.58
N SER A 15 -6.14 -2.43 35.75
CA SER A 15 -6.34 -1.36 36.69
C SER A 15 -5.57 -0.04 36.47
N VAL A 16 -4.93 0.11 35.29
CA VAL A 16 -4.29 1.39 34.91
C VAL A 16 -5.13 2.06 33.84
N GLU A 17 -5.96 3.01 34.21
CA GLU A 17 -6.74 3.82 33.30
C GLU A 17 -5.83 4.80 32.55
N THR A 18 -5.87 4.78 31.22
CA THR A 18 -5.18 5.71 30.33
C THR A 18 -6.17 6.41 29.41
N VAL A 19 -5.76 7.52 28.78
CA VAL A 19 -6.60 8.17 27.76
C VAL A 19 -6.97 7.18 26.65
N THR A 20 -6.03 6.36 26.20
CA THR A 20 -6.26 5.36 25.15
C THR A 20 -7.24 4.27 25.60
N SER A 21 -7.13 3.75 26.82
CA SER A 21 -8.07 2.73 27.32
C SER A 21 -9.49 3.27 27.46
N THR A 22 -9.63 4.53 27.89
CA THR A 22 -10.93 5.22 27.98
C THR A 22 -11.57 5.40 26.59
N GLU A 23 -10.80 5.83 25.59
CA GLU A 23 -11.29 5.98 24.22
C GLU A 23 -11.60 4.62 23.59
N GLN A 24 -10.80 3.58 23.86
CA GLN A 24 -11.06 2.20 23.43
C GLN A 24 -12.40 1.69 23.96
N ALA A 25 -12.70 1.93 25.25
CA ALA A 25 -13.98 1.53 25.83
C ALA A 25 -15.17 2.17 25.09
N LYS A 26 -15.06 3.47 24.72
CA LYS A 26 -16.10 4.17 23.94
C LYS A 26 -16.27 3.57 22.55
N VAL A 27 -15.18 3.19 21.89
CA VAL A 27 -15.23 2.51 20.58
C VAL A 27 -15.94 1.16 20.72
N GLU A 28 -15.58 0.37 21.72
CA GLU A 28 -16.21 -0.94 21.98
C GLU A 28 -17.70 -0.84 22.27
N GLU A 29 -18.14 0.18 22.99
CA GLU A 29 -19.57 0.44 23.22
C GLU A 29 -20.32 0.70 21.91
N LYS A 30 -19.79 1.58 21.05
CA LYS A 30 -20.39 1.88 19.75
C LYS A 30 -20.44 0.63 18.85
N ILE A 31 -19.37 -0.15 18.81
CA ILE A 31 -19.33 -1.41 18.05
C ILE A 31 -20.35 -2.41 18.61
N GLN A 32 -20.50 -2.48 19.93
CA GLN A 32 -21.52 -3.34 20.55
C GLN A 32 -22.95 -2.92 20.14
N GLU A 33 -23.21 -1.61 20.06
CA GLU A 33 -24.51 -1.10 19.60
C GLU A 33 -24.78 -1.50 18.15
N VAL A 34 -23.77 -1.38 17.26
CA VAL A 34 -23.85 -1.81 15.87
C VAL A 34 -24.15 -3.32 15.80
N PHE A 35 -23.39 -4.15 16.50
CA PHE A 35 -23.62 -5.60 16.51
C PHE A 35 -25.02 -5.96 17.06
N SER A 36 -25.48 -5.25 18.07
CA SER A 36 -26.82 -5.45 18.62
C SER A 36 -27.90 -5.10 17.60
N SER A 37 -27.74 -3.98 16.88
CA SER A 37 -28.67 -3.58 15.83
C SER A 37 -28.77 -4.60 14.71
N TYR A 38 -27.66 -5.22 14.30
CA TYR A 38 -27.61 -6.30 13.31
C TYR A 38 -28.27 -7.57 13.82
N LYS A 39 -28.13 -7.89 15.11
CA LYS A 39 -28.70 -9.10 15.71
C LYS A 39 -30.23 -9.04 15.83
N PHE A 40 -30.79 -7.85 16.08
CA PHE A 40 -32.22 -7.65 16.26
C PHE A 40 -32.98 -7.38 14.97
N ASN A 41 -32.30 -6.90 13.92
CA ASN A 41 -32.91 -6.74 12.60
C ASN A 41 -32.85 -8.07 11.84
N HIS A 42 -33.97 -8.82 11.84
CA HIS A 42 -34.13 -10.04 11.02
C HIS A 42 -34.02 -9.77 9.50
N LEU A 43 -34.08 -8.54 9.05
CA LEU A 43 -33.62 -8.05 7.75
C LEU A 43 -32.15 -7.69 7.91
N VAL A 44 -31.26 -8.68 7.81
CA VAL A 44 -29.82 -8.43 7.69
C VAL A 44 -29.64 -7.42 6.56
N PRO A 45 -29.26 -6.16 6.83
CA PRO A 45 -28.98 -5.24 5.76
C PRO A 45 -27.88 -5.91 4.93
N ARG A 46 -28.13 -6.12 3.65
CA ARG A 46 -27.11 -6.67 2.76
C ARG A 46 -25.92 -5.73 2.86
N LEU A 47 -24.74 -6.27 3.14
CA LEU A 47 -23.52 -5.49 3.07
C LEU A 47 -23.36 -5.03 1.63
N ILE A 48 -23.56 -3.74 1.39
CA ILE A 48 -23.50 -3.14 0.06
C ILE A 48 -22.46 -2.03 0.10
N LEU A 49 -21.41 -2.18 -0.71
CA LEU A 49 -20.44 -1.11 -0.93
C LEU A 49 -21.13 0.09 -1.61
N GLN A 50 -21.05 1.25 -1.00
CA GLN A 50 -21.71 2.48 -1.47
C GLN A 50 -20.92 3.11 -2.63
N ARG A 51 -20.72 2.37 -3.75
CA ARG A 51 -19.90 2.78 -4.91
C ARG A 51 -20.21 4.18 -5.39
N GLU A 52 -21.49 4.50 -5.60
CA GLU A 52 -21.95 5.80 -6.05
C GLU A 52 -21.53 6.94 -5.12
N LYS A 53 -21.60 6.72 -3.82
CA LYS A 53 -21.16 7.74 -2.85
C LYS A 53 -19.65 7.96 -2.91
N HIS A 54 -18.87 6.87 -2.99
CA HIS A 54 -17.43 6.95 -3.15
C HIS A 54 -17.07 7.65 -4.47
N PHE A 55 -17.68 7.25 -5.57
CA PHE A 55 -17.47 7.87 -6.88
C PHE A 55 -17.76 9.38 -6.87
N HIS A 56 -18.92 9.78 -6.34
CA HIS A 56 -19.26 11.20 -6.24
C HIS A 56 -18.31 12.00 -5.35
N TYR A 57 -17.83 11.40 -4.28
CA TYR A 57 -16.83 12.01 -3.40
C TYR A 57 -15.49 12.21 -4.15
N LEU A 58 -14.99 11.18 -4.79
CA LEU A 58 -13.73 11.20 -5.55
C LEU A 58 -13.79 12.21 -6.72
N LYS A 59 -14.90 12.21 -7.46
CA LYS A 59 -15.11 13.12 -8.61
C LYS A 59 -15.06 14.59 -8.21
N ARG A 60 -15.50 14.94 -7.01
CA ARG A 60 -15.38 16.33 -6.50
C ARG A 60 -13.93 16.74 -6.32
N GLY A 61 -13.07 15.82 -5.88
CA GLY A 61 -11.64 16.07 -5.66
C GLY A 61 -10.88 16.52 -6.92
N PHE A 62 -11.37 16.17 -8.12
CA PHE A 62 -10.77 16.66 -9.38
C PHE A 62 -11.11 18.11 -9.74
N ARG A 63 -12.14 18.68 -9.13
CA ARG A 63 -12.60 20.01 -9.53
C ARG A 63 -12.11 21.10 -8.61
N GLN A 64 -12.38 20.96 -7.33
CA GLN A 64 -11.99 21.94 -6.32
C GLN A 64 -11.91 21.28 -4.96
N LEU A 65 -10.73 21.35 -4.37
CA LEU A 65 -10.52 20.96 -2.99
C LEU A 65 -10.96 22.12 -2.08
N THR A 66 -11.53 21.79 -0.94
CA THR A 66 -11.90 22.76 0.08
C THR A 66 -10.66 23.19 0.88
N ASP A 67 -10.77 24.30 1.63
CA ASP A 67 -9.70 24.81 2.50
C ASP A 67 -9.18 23.76 3.50
N ALA A 68 -9.98 22.73 3.82
CA ALA A 68 -9.55 21.60 4.64
C ALA A 68 -8.33 20.83 4.08
N TYR A 69 -8.08 20.93 2.77
CA TYR A 69 -6.94 20.30 2.12
C TYR A 69 -5.68 21.18 2.07
N GLU A 70 -5.73 22.38 2.60
CA GLU A 70 -4.59 23.31 2.63
C GLU A 70 -3.39 22.72 3.39
N CYS A 71 -3.64 21.92 4.43
CA CYS A 71 -2.60 21.20 5.17
C CYS A 71 -1.84 20.17 4.31
N LEU A 72 -2.38 19.76 3.16
CA LEU A 72 -1.78 18.83 2.21
C LEU A 72 -1.12 19.52 1.01
N ASP A 73 -0.97 20.85 1.03
CA ASP A 73 -0.37 21.61 -0.07
C ASP A 73 1.06 21.18 -0.42
N ALA A 74 1.81 20.66 0.55
CA ALA A 74 3.13 20.05 0.34
C ALA A 74 3.08 18.54 -0.04
N SER A 75 1.91 18.00 -0.33
CA SER A 75 1.68 16.57 -0.59
C SER A 75 0.68 16.34 -1.72
N ARG A 76 0.58 17.25 -2.68
CA ARG A 76 -0.43 17.22 -3.75
C ARG A 76 -0.35 15.97 -4.65
N PRO A 77 0.81 15.38 -5.00
CA PRO A 77 0.86 14.11 -5.71
C PRO A 77 0.13 12.97 -4.99
N TRP A 78 0.08 12.98 -3.65
CA TRP A 78 -0.70 12.02 -2.88
C TRP A 78 -2.20 12.18 -3.07
N LEU A 79 -2.71 13.41 -3.24
CA LEU A 79 -4.13 13.64 -3.56
C LEU A 79 -4.48 13.02 -4.91
N CYS A 80 -3.61 13.18 -5.92
CA CYS A 80 -3.78 12.52 -7.21
C CYS A 80 -3.80 10.99 -7.03
N TYR A 81 -2.85 10.43 -6.29
CA TYR A 81 -2.75 8.99 -6.05
C TYR A 81 -4.00 8.45 -5.35
N TRP A 82 -4.41 9.04 -4.24
CA TRP A 82 -5.57 8.56 -3.48
C TRP A 82 -6.86 8.57 -4.29
N ILE A 83 -7.07 9.60 -5.11
CA ILE A 83 -8.27 9.72 -5.93
C ILE A 83 -8.22 8.70 -7.08
N LEU A 84 -7.13 8.66 -7.85
CA LEU A 84 -7.03 7.82 -9.04
C LEU A 84 -7.00 6.32 -8.68
N HIS A 85 -6.26 5.95 -7.65
CA HIS A 85 -6.25 4.56 -7.19
C HIS A 85 -7.61 4.11 -6.66
N SER A 86 -8.33 4.96 -5.93
CA SER A 86 -9.69 4.65 -5.49
C SER A 86 -10.64 4.43 -6.67
N LEU A 87 -10.52 5.22 -7.75
CA LEU A 87 -11.31 5.02 -8.98
C LEU A 87 -10.93 3.72 -9.67
N GLU A 88 -9.63 3.40 -9.77
CA GLU A 88 -9.14 2.14 -10.33
C GLU A 88 -9.76 0.94 -9.60
N LEU A 89 -9.76 0.93 -8.26
CA LEU A 89 -10.33 -0.12 -7.45
C LEU A 89 -11.85 -0.27 -7.64
N LEU A 90 -12.55 0.85 -7.87
CA LEU A 90 -13.98 0.88 -8.15
C LEU A 90 -14.32 0.54 -9.62
N ASP A 91 -13.33 0.25 -10.45
CA ASP A 91 -13.51 0.02 -11.90
C ASP A 91 -14.09 1.23 -12.63
N GLU A 92 -13.76 2.44 -12.17
CA GLU A 92 -14.24 3.68 -12.77
C GLU A 92 -13.17 4.25 -13.70
N PRO A 93 -13.49 4.51 -14.97
CA PRO A 93 -12.51 5.00 -15.92
C PRO A 93 -12.05 6.41 -15.58
N ILE A 94 -10.75 6.65 -15.72
CA ILE A 94 -10.16 8.00 -15.60
C ILE A 94 -10.49 8.78 -16.87
N PRO A 95 -11.23 9.90 -16.78
CA PRO A 95 -11.50 10.73 -17.96
C PRO A 95 -10.21 11.24 -18.59
N GLN A 96 -10.09 11.20 -19.92
CA GLN A 96 -8.87 11.59 -20.64
C GLN A 96 -8.38 12.99 -20.27
N ILE A 97 -9.29 13.94 -20.10
CA ILE A 97 -8.93 15.32 -19.71
C ILE A 97 -8.27 15.34 -18.32
N VAL A 98 -8.77 14.54 -17.37
CA VAL A 98 -8.19 14.43 -16.02
C VAL A 98 -6.81 13.78 -16.10
N ALA A 99 -6.65 12.74 -16.90
CA ALA A 99 -5.35 12.08 -17.10
C ALA A 99 -4.31 13.07 -17.63
N THR A 100 -4.66 13.86 -18.66
CA THR A 100 -3.78 14.89 -19.24
C THR A 100 -3.44 15.98 -18.22
N ASP A 101 -4.43 16.51 -17.50
CA ASP A 101 -4.22 17.55 -16.48
C ASP A 101 -3.30 17.07 -15.35
N VAL A 102 -3.48 15.81 -14.92
CA VAL A 102 -2.65 15.20 -13.88
C VAL A 102 -1.21 14.98 -14.37
N CYS A 103 -1.00 14.53 -15.60
CA CYS A 103 0.34 14.39 -16.19
C CYS A 103 1.06 15.74 -16.24
N GLN A 104 0.41 16.78 -16.74
CA GLN A 104 0.96 18.14 -16.79
C GLN A 104 1.27 18.67 -15.38
N PHE A 105 0.38 18.46 -14.43
CA PHE A 105 0.62 18.86 -13.04
C PHE A 105 1.83 18.14 -12.42
N LEU A 106 1.95 16.83 -12.63
CA LEU A 106 3.08 16.06 -12.09
C LEU A 106 4.39 16.42 -12.78
N GLU A 107 4.38 16.73 -14.08
CA GLU A 107 5.55 17.26 -14.78
C GLU A 107 6.07 18.54 -14.10
N LEU A 108 5.19 19.47 -13.71
CA LEU A 108 5.55 20.66 -12.97
C LEU A 108 6.06 20.38 -11.55
N CYS A 109 5.69 19.24 -10.95
CA CYS A 109 6.19 18.81 -9.64
C CYS A 109 7.57 18.16 -9.72
N GLN A 110 8.05 17.80 -10.91
CA GLN A 110 9.36 17.18 -11.08
C GLN A 110 10.48 18.22 -10.96
N SER A 111 11.51 17.89 -10.19
CA SER A 111 12.69 18.73 -10.06
C SER A 111 13.58 18.60 -11.31
N PRO A 112 14.21 19.71 -11.77
CA PRO A 112 15.25 19.65 -12.81
C PRO A 112 16.42 18.73 -12.44
N GLU A 113 16.66 18.51 -11.14
CA GLU A 113 17.72 17.63 -10.63
C GLU A 113 17.23 16.19 -10.39
N GLY A 114 15.96 15.92 -10.66
CA GLY A 114 15.31 14.62 -10.52
C GLY A 114 14.43 14.48 -9.29
N GLY A 115 13.53 13.46 -9.34
CA GLY A 115 12.51 13.22 -8.32
C GLY A 115 11.36 14.20 -8.37
N PHE A 116 10.33 13.95 -7.55
CA PHE A 116 9.12 14.76 -7.49
C PHE A 116 8.98 15.42 -6.12
N GLY A 117 8.61 16.70 -6.13
CA GLY A 117 8.25 17.45 -4.94
C GLY A 117 6.75 17.35 -4.62
N GLY A 118 6.35 17.87 -3.46
CA GLY A 118 4.95 17.89 -3.02
C GLY A 118 4.05 18.87 -3.79
N GLY A 119 4.62 19.63 -4.73
CA GLY A 119 3.97 20.56 -5.61
C GLY A 119 4.99 21.25 -6.51
N PRO A 120 4.56 22.05 -7.50
CA PRO A 120 5.46 22.79 -8.40
C PRO A 120 6.48 23.64 -7.64
N GLY A 121 7.75 23.54 -8.04
CA GLY A 121 8.84 24.31 -7.44
C GLY A 121 9.24 23.89 -6.02
N ARG A 122 8.70 22.81 -5.49
CA ARG A 122 9.10 22.25 -4.18
C ARG A 122 10.25 21.27 -4.33
N TYR A 123 11.06 21.16 -3.27
CA TYR A 123 12.15 20.19 -3.24
C TYR A 123 11.65 18.75 -3.39
N PRO A 124 12.35 17.89 -4.14
CA PRO A 124 11.99 16.50 -4.30
C PRO A 124 12.10 15.74 -2.96
N HIS A 125 11.16 14.82 -2.76
CA HIS A 125 11.07 13.97 -1.59
C HIS A 125 10.57 12.59 -1.97
N LEU A 126 11.06 11.54 -1.32
CA LEU A 126 10.71 10.14 -1.67
C LEU A 126 9.19 9.87 -1.66
N ALA A 127 8.46 10.43 -0.70
CA ALA A 127 7.03 10.17 -0.58
C ALA A 127 6.21 10.75 -1.76
N PRO A 128 6.32 12.03 -2.14
CA PRO A 128 5.67 12.53 -3.36
C PRO A 128 6.18 11.85 -4.63
N ALA A 129 7.45 11.42 -4.67
CA ALA A 129 7.97 10.71 -5.84
C ALA A 129 7.32 9.33 -6.03
N TYR A 130 7.10 8.56 -4.95
CA TYR A 130 6.32 7.33 -4.98
C TYR A 130 4.91 7.60 -5.54
N ALA A 131 4.19 8.54 -4.96
CA ALA A 131 2.83 8.87 -5.37
C ALA A 131 2.76 9.32 -6.83
N ALA A 132 3.71 10.16 -7.30
CA ALA A 132 3.74 10.64 -8.68
C ALA A 132 4.02 9.51 -9.69
N VAL A 133 4.99 8.66 -9.42
CA VAL A 133 5.32 7.51 -10.30
C VAL A 133 4.15 6.55 -10.39
N ASP A 134 3.52 6.20 -9.26
CA ASP A 134 2.37 5.29 -9.26
C ASP A 134 1.18 5.89 -10.02
N VAL A 135 0.91 7.19 -9.88
CA VAL A 135 -0.12 7.89 -10.65
C VAL A 135 0.16 7.81 -12.15
N LEU A 136 1.38 8.10 -12.58
CA LEU A 136 1.75 8.03 -14.00
C LEU A 136 1.66 6.60 -14.54
N CYS A 137 1.99 5.60 -13.73
CA CYS A 137 1.78 4.19 -14.07
C CYS A 137 0.28 3.83 -14.16
N MET A 138 -0.56 4.35 -13.27
CA MET A 138 -2.02 4.14 -13.31
C MET A 138 -2.66 4.78 -14.55
N VAL A 139 -2.21 5.97 -14.95
CA VAL A 139 -2.63 6.60 -16.22
C VAL A 139 -2.27 5.69 -17.39
N GLY A 140 -1.04 5.15 -17.42
CA GLY A 140 -0.66 4.04 -18.28
C GLY A 140 -0.54 4.40 -19.77
N THR A 141 -0.29 5.66 -20.12
CA THR A 141 -0.03 6.10 -21.49
C THR A 141 1.45 6.38 -21.70
N GLU A 142 1.92 6.32 -22.94
CA GLU A 142 3.32 6.68 -23.27
C GLU A 142 3.62 8.12 -22.82
N GLU A 143 2.69 9.04 -23.03
CA GLU A 143 2.78 10.44 -22.60
C GLU A 143 3.00 10.53 -21.06
N ALA A 144 2.27 9.73 -20.27
CA ALA A 144 2.45 9.69 -18.83
C ALA A 144 3.81 9.10 -18.44
N TYR A 145 4.26 8.08 -19.12
CA TYR A 145 5.58 7.47 -18.86
C TYR A 145 6.74 8.40 -19.23
N ASP A 146 6.59 9.18 -20.28
CA ASP A 146 7.60 10.14 -20.74
C ASP A 146 7.78 11.33 -19.79
N VAL A 147 6.79 11.62 -18.94
CA VAL A 147 6.94 12.58 -17.82
C VAL A 147 8.05 12.12 -16.85
N ILE A 148 8.25 10.81 -16.67
CA ILE A 148 9.22 10.27 -15.69
C ILE A 148 10.64 10.40 -16.21
N ASN A 149 11.40 11.38 -15.71
CA ASN A 149 12.83 11.50 -16.01
C ASN A 149 13.63 10.42 -15.24
N ARG A 150 13.93 9.30 -15.91
CA ARG A 150 14.61 8.14 -15.33
C ARG A 150 16.07 8.41 -14.96
N GLU A 151 16.78 9.23 -15.74
CA GLU A 151 18.19 9.54 -15.50
C GLU A 151 18.40 10.25 -14.15
N LYS A 152 17.38 11.01 -13.73
CA LYS A 152 17.42 11.80 -12.51
C LYS A 152 16.52 11.26 -11.40
N SER A 153 15.79 10.17 -11.67
CA SER A 153 14.87 9.55 -10.71
C SER A 153 15.55 8.57 -9.74
N ALA A 154 16.88 8.53 -9.69
CA ALA A 154 17.68 7.67 -8.81
C ALA A 154 17.33 7.81 -7.31
N TYR A 155 16.65 8.86 -6.92
CA TYR A 155 16.19 9.12 -5.54
C TYR A 155 14.77 8.62 -5.26
N CYS A 156 14.11 7.92 -6.21
CA CYS A 156 12.77 7.36 -5.97
C CYS A 156 12.83 6.21 -4.97
N ALA A 157 11.71 5.98 -4.25
CA ALA A 157 11.55 4.79 -3.42
C ALA A 157 11.70 3.50 -4.27
N ALA A 158 12.05 2.38 -3.62
CA ALA A 158 12.28 1.10 -4.29
C ALA A 158 11.11 0.67 -5.23
N SER A 159 9.87 1.02 -4.88
CA SER A 159 8.68 0.81 -5.71
C SER A 159 8.81 1.53 -7.06
N GLY A 160 9.03 2.85 -7.05
CA GLY A 160 9.19 3.64 -8.27
C GLY A 160 10.37 3.17 -9.13
N ALA A 161 11.52 2.89 -8.50
CA ALA A 161 12.68 2.35 -9.18
C ALA A 161 12.41 0.99 -9.85
N SER A 162 11.61 0.14 -9.20
CA SER A 162 11.20 -1.16 -9.75
C SER A 162 10.27 -1.01 -10.95
N LEU A 163 9.26 -0.16 -10.85
CA LEU A 163 8.29 0.09 -11.94
C LEU A 163 8.96 0.69 -13.18
N THR A 164 9.98 1.55 -12.98
CA THR A 164 10.67 2.26 -14.06
C THR A 164 11.97 1.59 -14.53
N ASN A 165 12.26 0.39 -14.01
CA ASN A 165 13.45 -0.40 -14.38
C ASN A 165 14.78 0.36 -14.17
N ILE A 166 14.96 0.95 -12.98
CA ILE A 166 16.20 1.65 -12.58
C ILE A 166 16.78 1.09 -11.28
N ILE A 167 16.47 -0.16 -10.91
CA ILE A 167 17.13 -0.82 -9.76
C ILE A 167 18.54 -1.21 -10.20
N ILE A 168 19.51 -0.39 -9.80
CA ILE A 168 20.93 -0.68 -9.96
C ILE A 168 21.53 -0.92 -8.55
N PRO A 169 22.55 -1.80 -8.42
CA PRO A 169 23.12 -2.17 -7.13
C PRO A 169 23.55 -0.98 -6.28
N ASP A 170 24.24 -0.02 -6.87
CA ASP A 170 24.80 1.13 -6.18
C ASP A 170 23.72 2.06 -5.58
N LEU A 171 22.56 2.15 -6.25
CA LEU A 171 21.46 3.02 -5.79
C LEU A 171 20.89 2.59 -4.43
N PHE A 172 20.91 1.28 -4.16
CA PHE A 172 20.34 0.71 -2.94
C PHE A 172 21.40 0.07 -2.03
N GLU A 173 22.69 0.41 -2.24
CA GLU A 173 23.75 -0.05 -1.34
C GLU A 173 23.49 0.39 0.11
N GLY A 174 23.62 -0.53 1.05
CA GLY A 174 23.36 -0.27 2.48
C GLY A 174 21.90 -0.13 2.89
N THR A 175 20.95 -0.10 1.93
CA THR A 175 19.51 0.09 2.23
C THR A 175 18.95 -1.07 3.03
N ALA A 176 19.26 -2.32 2.68
CA ALA A 176 18.75 -3.50 3.37
C ALA A 176 19.26 -3.55 4.82
N GLU A 177 20.53 -3.24 5.04
CA GLU A 177 21.16 -3.18 6.35
C GLU A 177 20.58 -2.05 7.20
N TRP A 178 20.25 -0.92 6.58
CA TRP A 178 19.60 0.20 7.28
C TRP A 178 18.17 -0.18 7.73
N ILE A 179 17.37 -0.75 6.83
CA ILE A 179 16.02 -1.22 7.17
C ILE A 179 16.08 -2.29 8.26
N ALA A 180 17.04 -3.22 8.19
CA ALA A 180 17.20 -4.25 9.21
C ALA A 180 17.50 -3.67 10.60
N ARG A 181 18.27 -2.56 10.67
CA ARG A 181 18.52 -1.85 11.94
C ARG A 181 17.27 -1.13 12.48
N CYS A 182 16.30 -0.82 11.62
CA CYS A 182 15.03 -0.23 12.04
C CYS A 182 14.09 -1.27 12.67
N GLN A 183 14.33 -2.57 12.49
CA GLN A 183 13.60 -3.61 13.22
C GLN A 183 14.03 -3.56 14.70
N ASN A 184 13.05 -3.37 15.58
CA ASN A 184 13.30 -3.15 16.99
C ASN A 184 12.96 -4.40 17.84
N TRP A 185 13.07 -4.28 19.15
CA TRP A 185 12.80 -5.35 20.13
C TRP A 185 11.34 -5.82 20.11
N GLU A 186 10.38 -5.00 19.67
CA GLU A 186 8.99 -5.41 19.51
C GLU A 186 8.82 -6.44 18.39
N GLY A 187 9.76 -6.54 17.48
CA GLY A 187 9.76 -7.46 16.34
C GLY A 187 9.39 -6.81 15.00
N SER A 188 9.03 -5.52 14.98
CA SER A 188 8.61 -4.81 13.78
C SER A 188 9.47 -3.58 13.50
N ILE A 189 9.13 -2.77 12.48
CA ILE A 189 9.99 -1.74 11.92
C ILE A 189 9.51 -0.36 12.38
N GLY A 190 10.43 0.42 12.95
CA GLY A 190 10.25 1.84 13.25
C GLY A 190 10.70 2.75 12.11
N GLY A 191 10.45 4.05 12.22
CA GLY A 191 10.81 5.04 11.21
C GLY A 191 12.33 5.23 11.05
N VAL A 192 13.09 5.05 12.13
CA VAL A 192 14.55 5.02 12.19
C VAL A 192 14.98 4.02 13.26
N PRO A 193 16.27 3.59 13.29
CA PRO A 193 16.75 2.68 14.32
C PRO A 193 16.45 3.16 15.74
N GLY A 194 15.90 2.27 16.58
CA GLY A 194 15.57 2.57 17.97
C GLY A 194 14.21 3.22 18.20
N MET A 195 13.45 3.54 17.17
CA MET A 195 12.08 4.07 17.30
C MET A 195 11.06 2.96 17.46
N GLU A 196 9.87 3.34 17.98
CA GLU A 196 8.70 2.48 18.13
C GLU A 196 8.29 1.83 16.80
N ALA A 197 7.90 0.57 16.85
CA ALA A 197 7.38 -0.15 15.69
C ALA A 197 6.03 0.44 15.22
N HIS A 198 5.87 0.57 13.90
CA HIS A 198 4.70 1.20 13.29
C HIS A 198 4.30 0.50 11.99
N GLY A 199 2.99 0.26 11.80
CA GLY A 199 2.46 -0.52 10.67
C GLY A 199 2.82 0.02 9.30
N GLY A 200 2.75 1.33 9.10
CA GLY A 200 3.12 1.97 7.84
C GLY A 200 4.60 1.78 7.50
N TYR A 201 5.51 2.01 8.46
CA TYR A 201 6.95 1.78 8.26
C TYR A 201 7.26 0.31 8.06
N THR A 202 6.53 -0.58 8.74
CA THR A 202 6.67 -2.03 8.60
C THR A 202 6.32 -2.49 7.19
N PHE A 203 5.19 -2.03 6.65
CA PHE A 203 4.83 -2.32 5.27
C PHE A 203 5.89 -1.78 4.30
N CYS A 204 6.25 -0.51 4.40
CA CYS A 204 7.22 0.12 3.51
C CYS A 204 8.58 -0.59 3.54
N GLY A 205 9.07 -0.93 4.74
CA GLY A 205 10.34 -1.63 4.91
C GLY A 205 10.34 -3.03 4.31
N LEU A 206 9.31 -3.84 4.59
CA LEU A 206 9.21 -5.19 4.02
C LEU A 206 8.99 -5.15 2.50
N ALA A 207 8.12 -4.26 2.00
CA ALA A 207 7.89 -4.10 0.57
C ALA A 207 9.18 -3.73 -0.18
N ALA A 208 9.95 -2.78 0.34
CA ALA A 208 11.25 -2.42 -0.21
C ALA A 208 12.22 -3.61 -0.24
N LEU A 209 12.31 -4.37 0.84
CA LEU A 209 13.17 -5.55 0.91
C LEU A 209 12.72 -6.67 -0.04
N VAL A 210 11.42 -6.88 -0.24
CA VAL A 210 10.88 -7.83 -1.22
C VAL A 210 11.26 -7.41 -2.64
N ILE A 211 11.12 -6.12 -2.97
CA ILE A 211 11.54 -5.57 -4.27
C ILE A 211 13.05 -5.80 -4.49
N LEU A 212 13.86 -5.54 -3.47
CA LEU A 212 15.32 -5.69 -3.50
C LEU A 212 15.78 -7.15 -3.34
N LYS A 213 14.87 -8.10 -3.10
CA LYS A 213 15.15 -9.52 -2.83
C LYS A 213 16.07 -9.72 -1.61
N LYS A 214 15.87 -8.90 -0.58
CA LYS A 214 16.66 -8.86 0.67
C LYS A 214 15.81 -9.07 1.93
N GLU A 215 14.62 -9.63 1.81
CA GLU A 215 13.67 -9.87 2.92
C GLU A 215 14.26 -10.73 4.04
N ARG A 216 15.29 -11.54 3.73
CA ARG A 216 16.04 -12.34 4.73
C ARG A 216 16.85 -11.52 5.72
N SER A 217 17.02 -10.23 5.49
CA SER A 217 17.67 -9.32 6.43
C SER A 217 16.86 -9.08 7.70
N LEU A 218 15.57 -9.44 7.71
CA LEU A 218 14.67 -9.29 8.85
C LEU A 218 14.46 -10.60 9.61
N ASN A 219 14.16 -10.48 10.91
CA ASN A 219 13.56 -11.56 11.67
C ASN A 219 12.07 -11.66 11.36
N LEU A 220 11.71 -12.43 10.33
CA LEU A 220 10.34 -12.55 9.84
C LEU A 220 9.39 -13.21 10.86
N LYS A 221 9.90 -14.07 11.77
CA LYS A 221 9.09 -14.71 12.81
C LYS A 221 8.64 -13.69 13.86
N SER A 222 9.56 -12.86 14.34
CA SER A 222 9.22 -11.78 15.26
C SER A 222 8.28 -10.76 14.60
N LEU A 223 8.51 -10.47 13.31
CA LEU A 223 7.64 -9.60 12.53
C LEU A 223 6.22 -10.18 12.47
N LEU A 224 6.06 -11.48 12.17
CA LEU A 224 4.76 -12.13 12.13
C LEU A 224 4.05 -12.06 13.49
N GLN A 225 4.76 -12.32 14.59
CA GLN A 225 4.17 -12.24 15.93
C GLN A 225 3.64 -10.84 16.23
N TRP A 226 4.42 -9.80 15.90
CA TRP A 226 4.00 -8.43 16.13
C TRP A 226 2.77 -8.06 15.28
N VAL A 227 2.80 -8.36 13.99
CA VAL A 227 1.69 -8.10 13.05
C VAL A 227 0.39 -8.73 13.54
N THR A 228 0.44 -10.01 13.92
CA THR A 228 -0.74 -10.77 14.35
C THR A 228 -1.35 -10.25 15.64
N SER A 229 -0.54 -9.61 16.48
CA SER A 229 -1.00 -9.02 17.74
C SER A 229 -1.66 -7.63 17.57
N ARG A 230 -1.62 -7.05 16.37
CA ARG A 230 -2.22 -5.73 16.09
C ARG A 230 -3.70 -5.77 15.74
N GLN A 231 -4.27 -6.94 15.47
CA GLN A 231 -5.70 -7.06 15.24
C GLN A 231 -6.45 -7.06 16.57
N MET A 232 -7.35 -6.11 16.74
CA MET A 232 -8.15 -6.00 17.95
C MET A 232 -9.20 -7.11 18.01
N ARG A 233 -9.36 -7.72 19.18
CA ARG A 233 -10.19 -8.92 19.35
C ARG A 233 -11.67 -8.61 19.30
N PHE A 234 -12.08 -7.44 19.79
CA PHE A 234 -13.48 -7.07 19.89
C PHE A 234 -14.01 -6.52 18.55
N GLU A 235 -13.47 -5.43 18.08
CA GLU A 235 -13.89 -4.77 16.84
C GLU A 235 -13.34 -5.44 15.58
N GLY A 236 -12.23 -6.18 15.66
CA GLY A 236 -11.61 -6.89 14.54
C GLY A 236 -10.76 -6.00 13.63
N GLY A 237 -10.72 -4.69 13.86
CA GLY A 237 -9.87 -3.75 13.15
C GLY A 237 -8.40 -3.82 13.57
N PHE A 238 -7.54 -3.06 12.90
CA PHE A 238 -6.09 -3.08 13.13
C PHE A 238 -5.61 -1.78 13.76
N GLN A 239 -4.70 -1.91 14.75
CA GLN A 239 -3.92 -0.80 15.30
C GLN A 239 -2.67 -0.58 14.46
N GLY A 240 -2.18 0.66 14.39
CA GLY A 240 -0.91 0.99 13.75
C GLY A 240 0.31 0.72 14.62
N ARG A 241 0.17 0.79 15.92
CA ARG A 241 1.19 0.52 16.94
C ARG A 241 0.53 0.09 18.24
N CYS A 242 1.32 -0.23 19.26
CA CYS A 242 0.81 -0.53 20.58
C CYS A 242 0.08 0.68 21.16
N ASN A 243 -1.00 0.45 21.93
CA ASN A 243 -1.79 1.48 22.60
C ASN A 243 -2.36 2.56 21.65
N GLU A 244 -2.69 2.20 20.43
CA GLU A 244 -3.37 3.06 19.46
C GLU A 244 -4.78 2.49 19.18
N LEU A 245 -5.72 3.36 18.87
CA LEU A 245 -7.04 2.93 18.39
C LEU A 245 -6.93 2.32 17.00
N VAL A 246 -7.94 1.53 16.63
CA VAL A 246 -8.05 1.04 15.25
C VAL A 246 -8.22 2.21 14.28
N ASP A 247 -7.57 2.09 13.11
CA ASP A 247 -7.60 3.09 12.06
C ASP A 247 -7.79 2.42 10.71
N GLY A 248 -8.70 2.95 9.89
CA GLY A 248 -9.07 2.38 8.59
C GLY A 248 -7.91 2.29 7.59
N CYS A 249 -6.88 3.12 7.69
CA CYS A 249 -5.72 3.06 6.79
C CYS A 249 -4.92 1.75 6.96
N TYR A 250 -4.95 1.14 8.14
CA TYR A 250 -4.31 -0.15 8.37
C TYR A 250 -5.03 -1.31 7.71
N SER A 251 -6.22 -1.10 7.18
CA SER A 251 -6.84 -2.06 6.26
C SER A 251 -5.92 -2.41 5.10
N PHE A 252 -5.26 -1.42 4.51
CA PHE A 252 -4.26 -1.66 3.46
C PHE A 252 -2.91 -2.07 4.03
N TRP A 253 -2.36 -1.33 5.00
CA TRP A 253 -1.01 -1.60 5.50
C TRP A 253 -0.84 -3.05 5.98
N TRP A 254 -1.85 -3.59 6.65
CA TRP A 254 -1.83 -4.99 7.09
C TRP A 254 -2.23 -5.96 5.99
N ALA A 255 -3.27 -5.66 5.21
CA ALA A 255 -3.68 -6.51 4.10
C ALA A 255 -2.57 -6.66 3.06
N GLY A 256 -1.84 -5.58 2.74
CA GLY A 256 -0.70 -5.61 1.84
C GLY A 256 0.52 -6.31 2.42
N LEU A 257 0.78 -6.11 3.73
CA LEU A 257 1.93 -6.70 4.42
C LEU A 257 1.86 -8.23 4.51
N LEU A 258 0.69 -8.78 4.82
CA LEU A 258 0.53 -10.21 5.08
C LEU A 258 0.89 -11.10 3.87
N PRO A 259 0.46 -10.82 2.63
CA PRO A 259 0.93 -11.58 1.46
C PRO A 259 2.43 -11.48 1.22
N LEU A 260 3.04 -10.30 1.46
CA LEU A 260 4.49 -10.12 1.33
C LEU A 260 5.25 -10.93 2.38
N LEU A 261 4.78 -10.91 3.61
CA LEU A 261 5.36 -11.69 4.71
C LEU A 261 5.21 -13.20 4.49
N HIS A 262 4.03 -13.63 4.00
CA HIS A 262 3.80 -15.03 3.63
C HIS A 262 4.79 -15.47 2.53
N HIS A 263 4.93 -14.67 1.47
CA HIS A 263 5.88 -14.95 0.40
C HIS A 263 7.32 -15.05 0.92
N ALA A 264 7.74 -14.11 1.78
CA ALA A 264 9.08 -14.08 2.36
C ALA A 264 9.36 -15.29 3.27
N LEU A 265 8.41 -15.69 4.11
CA LEU A 265 8.49 -16.88 4.95
C LEU A 265 8.55 -18.16 4.13
N HIS A 266 7.72 -18.27 3.09
CA HIS A 266 7.74 -19.42 2.17
C HIS A 266 9.10 -19.54 1.46
N ALA A 267 9.67 -18.42 1.00
CA ALA A 267 10.99 -18.38 0.37
C ALA A 267 12.13 -18.80 1.32
N GLN A 268 11.92 -18.70 2.66
CA GLN A 268 12.84 -19.23 3.68
C GLN A 268 12.62 -20.71 3.99
N GLY A 269 11.60 -21.35 3.43
CA GLY A 269 11.26 -22.76 3.68
C GLY A 269 10.42 -22.99 4.94
N ASP A 270 9.89 -21.95 5.56
CA ASP A 270 9.10 -22.02 6.79
C ASP A 270 7.61 -22.28 6.49
N LEU A 271 7.33 -23.48 5.95
CA LEU A 271 5.99 -23.90 5.53
C LEU A 271 5.01 -24.08 6.70
N ALA A 272 5.50 -24.29 7.93
CA ALA A 272 4.67 -24.48 9.12
C ALA A 272 3.92 -23.20 9.55
N LEU A 273 4.38 -22.05 9.11
CA LEU A 273 3.74 -20.75 9.33
C LEU A 273 2.80 -20.37 8.17
N SER A 274 2.40 -21.35 7.36
CA SER A 274 1.42 -21.18 6.30
C SER A 274 0.15 -20.51 6.85
N MET A 275 -0.20 -19.34 6.31
CA MET A 275 -1.27 -18.46 6.79
C MET A 275 -2.67 -18.96 6.39
N SER A 276 -2.90 -20.29 6.42
CA SER A 276 -4.17 -20.90 6.01
C SER A 276 -5.40 -20.50 6.84
N HIS A 277 -5.24 -19.65 7.87
CA HIS A 277 -6.32 -19.33 8.80
C HIS A 277 -6.58 -17.82 8.98
N TRP A 278 -6.04 -16.96 8.12
CA TRP A 278 -6.27 -15.52 8.19
C TRP A 278 -7.60 -15.17 7.52
N MET A 279 -8.66 -15.14 8.30
CA MET A 279 -9.90 -14.52 7.87
C MET A 279 -9.82 -13.03 8.21
N PHE A 280 -9.65 -12.19 7.20
CA PHE A 280 -9.82 -10.75 7.31
C PHE A 280 -11.29 -10.44 7.60
N HIS A 281 -11.61 -10.15 8.84
CA HIS A 281 -12.85 -9.47 9.18
C HIS A 281 -12.58 -7.98 9.14
N GLN A 282 -12.68 -7.41 7.96
CA GLN A 282 -12.59 -5.97 7.80
C GLN A 282 -13.97 -5.36 8.04
N GLN A 283 -14.09 -4.54 9.08
CA GLN A 283 -15.19 -3.61 9.21
C GLN A 283 -14.74 -2.29 8.58
N SER A 284 -15.40 -1.89 7.50
CA SER A 284 -15.12 -0.67 6.78
C SER A 284 -15.51 0.54 7.65
N CYS A 285 -14.55 1.44 7.85
CA CYS A 285 -14.80 2.78 8.36
C CYS A 285 -14.77 3.76 7.19
N ASP A 286 -15.78 4.63 7.06
CA ASP A 286 -15.97 5.54 5.91
C ASP A 286 -14.89 6.62 5.75
N PHE A 287 -13.94 6.73 6.67
CA PHE A 287 -13.07 7.90 6.78
C PHE A 287 -11.86 7.91 5.84
N TYR A 288 -11.31 6.74 5.46
CA TYR A 288 -10.14 6.63 4.59
C TYR A 288 -10.46 5.84 3.32
N THR A 289 -11.15 6.49 2.38
CA THR A 289 -11.66 5.82 1.17
C THR A 289 -10.58 5.02 0.43
N CYS A 290 -9.42 5.60 0.16
CA CYS A 290 -8.37 4.92 -0.60
C CYS A 290 -7.86 3.67 0.13
N TYR A 291 -7.35 3.79 1.34
CA TYR A 291 -6.73 2.66 2.04
C TYR A 291 -7.72 1.59 2.49
N CYS A 292 -8.94 1.98 2.86
CA CYS A 292 -10.01 1.02 3.12
C CYS A 292 -10.38 0.25 1.84
N LEU A 293 -10.52 0.96 0.71
CA LEU A 293 -10.78 0.32 -0.58
C LEU A 293 -9.59 -0.54 -1.05
N SER A 294 -8.34 -0.14 -0.80
CA SER A 294 -7.16 -0.93 -1.19
C SER A 294 -7.00 -2.22 -0.39
N GLY A 295 -7.41 -2.24 0.88
CA GLY A 295 -7.36 -3.44 1.72
C GLY A 295 -8.38 -4.51 1.32
N LEU A 296 -9.56 -4.10 0.87
CA LEU A 296 -10.64 -5.00 0.48
C LEU A 296 -10.28 -5.95 -0.67
N PRO A 297 -9.77 -5.49 -1.83
CA PRO A 297 -9.42 -6.39 -2.93
C PRO A 297 -8.31 -7.37 -2.56
N ILE A 298 -7.38 -6.99 -1.69
CA ILE A 298 -6.37 -7.94 -1.21
C ILE A 298 -7.06 -9.05 -0.43
N ALA A 299 -8.01 -8.73 0.45
CA ALA A 299 -8.80 -9.73 1.16
C ALA A 299 -9.70 -10.56 0.23
N GLN A 300 -10.21 -9.96 -0.87
CA GLN A 300 -11.03 -10.66 -1.87
C GLN A 300 -10.22 -11.62 -2.74
N HIS A 301 -9.03 -11.23 -3.20
CA HIS A 301 -8.25 -11.94 -4.22
C HIS A 301 -7.05 -12.74 -3.68
N PHE A 302 -6.58 -12.48 -2.46
CA PHE A 302 -5.47 -13.22 -1.82
C PHE A 302 -5.99 -14.17 -0.73
N GLY A 303 -7.00 -14.99 -1.04
CA GLY A 303 -7.54 -15.98 -0.11
C GLY A 303 -6.55 -17.08 0.24
N SER A 304 -6.72 -17.71 1.40
CA SER A 304 -5.90 -18.81 1.90
C SER A 304 -6.18 -20.12 1.16
N GLY A 305 -5.14 -20.74 0.62
CA GLY A 305 -5.16 -22.11 0.13
C GLY A 305 -5.04 -22.28 -1.38
N ALA A 306 -4.91 -23.54 -1.83
CA ALA A 306 -4.68 -23.94 -3.23
C ALA A 306 -5.87 -23.66 -4.17
N ILE A 307 -6.96 -23.10 -3.67
CA ILE A 307 -8.15 -22.75 -4.44
C ILE A 307 -8.32 -21.24 -4.32
N LEU A 308 -7.92 -20.53 -5.37
CA LEU A 308 -8.22 -19.11 -5.58
C LEU A 308 -9.73 -18.95 -5.77
N HIS A 309 -10.47 -18.82 -4.70
CA HIS A 309 -11.85 -18.40 -4.75
C HIS A 309 -11.91 -16.96 -4.28
N ASP A 310 -12.36 -16.09 -5.16
CA ASP A 310 -12.70 -14.72 -4.81
C ASP A 310 -13.77 -14.73 -3.70
N VAL A 311 -13.44 -14.19 -2.54
CA VAL A 311 -14.36 -14.11 -1.41
C VAL A 311 -14.95 -12.71 -1.35
N VAL A 312 -16.07 -12.51 -1.99
CA VAL A 312 -16.80 -11.24 -1.92
C VAL A 312 -17.87 -11.32 -0.84
N LEU A 313 -17.76 -10.49 0.20
CA LEU A 313 -18.75 -10.42 1.26
C LEU A 313 -19.95 -9.56 0.85
N GLY A 314 -21.14 -10.04 1.15
CA GLY A 314 -22.40 -9.34 0.87
C GLY A 314 -22.96 -9.67 -0.51
N VAL A 315 -22.99 -8.71 -1.41
CA VAL A 315 -23.48 -8.88 -2.78
C VAL A 315 -22.32 -8.98 -3.79
N PRO A 316 -22.49 -9.66 -4.93
CA PRO A 316 -21.42 -9.80 -5.94
C PRO A 316 -20.86 -8.45 -6.42
N GLU A 317 -21.72 -7.42 -6.45
CA GLU A 317 -21.37 -6.05 -6.86
C GLU A 317 -20.39 -5.35 -5.90
N ASN A 318 -20.10 -5.95 -4.74
CA ASN A 318 -19.04 -5.49 -3.83
C ASN A 318 -17.64 -5.89 -4.29
N ALA A 319 -17.51 -6.67 -5.37
CA ALA A 319 -16.22 -7.02 -5.93
C ALA A 319 -15.45 -5.77 -6.37
N LEU A 320 -14.19 -5.67 -6.00
CA LEU A 320 -13.28 -4.60 -6.39
C LEU A 320 -12.21 -5.13 -7.34
N GLN A 321 -11.61 -4.24 -8.12
CA GLN A 321 -10.49 -4.60 -8.98
C GLN A 321 -9.28 -5.02 -8.14
N PRO A 322 -8.49 -6.01 -8.58
CA PRO A 322 -7.32 -6.47 -7.84
C PRO A 322 -6.24 -5.40 -7.74
N SER A 323 -5.51 -5.40 -6.65
CA SER A 323 -4.32 -4.55 -6.45
C SER A 323 -3.09 -5.41 -6.23
N ARG A 324 -1.93 -4.96 -6.73
CA ARG A 324 -0.64 -5.59 -6.46
C ARG A 324 -0.10 -5.07 -5.12
N PRO A 325 -0.06 -5.87 -4.05
CA PRO A 325 0.22 -5.37 -2.70
C PRO A 325 1.53 -4.58 -2.57
N VAL A 326 2.57 -5.00 -3.27
CA VAL A 326 3.91 -4.39 -3.17
C VAL A 326 3.99 -2.97 -3.74
N TYR A 327 3.12 -2.63 -4.68
CA TYR A 327 3.05 -1.31 -5.33
C TYR A 327 1.78 -0.55 -4.96
N ASN A 328 0.72 -1.25 -4.62
CA ASN A 328 -0.64 -0.73 -4.42
C ASN A 328 -1.21 -0.02 -5.65
N ILE A 329 -1.08 -0.65 -6.80
CA ILE A 329 -1.74 -0.30 -8.07
C ILE A 329 -2.22 -1.58 -8.77
N GLY A 330 -3.06 -1.46 -9.79
CA GLY A 330 -3.60 -2.60 -10.55
C GLY A 330 -2.50 -3.46 -11.18
N PRO A 331 -2.65 -4.80 -11.19
CA PRO A 331 -1.64 -5.71 -11.75
C PRO A 331 -1.36 -5.47 -13.24
N ASP A 332 -2.37 -5.11 -14.01
CA ASP A 332 -2.27 -4.76 -15.43
C ASP A 332 -1.40 -3.50 -15.63
N LYS A 333 -1.54 -2.51 -14.77
CA LYS A 333 -0.75 -1.27 -14.77
C LYS A 333 0.72 -1.53 -14.43
N VAL A 334 0.98 -2.42 -13.48
CA VAL A 334 2.35 -2.88 -13.18
C VAL A 334 2.98 -3.54 -14.40
N ILE A 335 2.26 -4.46 -15.05
CA ILE A 335 2.75 -5.16 -16.24
C ILE A 335 3.01 -4.16 -17.38
N GLN A 336 2.08 -3.26 -17.65
CA GLN A 336 2.18 -2.27 -18.71
C GLN A 336 3.40 -1.34 -18.50
N ALA A 337 3.55 -0.76 -17.32
CA ALA A 337 4.66 0.12 -16.98
C ALA A 337 6.01 -0.61 -17.05
N THR A 338 6.13 -1.77 -16.41
CA THR A 338 7.37 -2.54 -16.42
C THR A 338 7.74 -2.98 -17.83
N THR A 339 6.79 -3.39 -18.66
CA THR A 339 7.05 -3.77 -20.07
C THR A 339 7.57 -2.59 -20.87
N TYR A 340 6.97 -1.41 -20.70
CA TYR A 340 7.43 -0.19 -21.38
C TYR A 340 8.86 0.17 -20.98
N PHE A 341 9.15 0.21 -19.68
CA PHE A 341 10.47 0.63 -19.21
C PHE A 341 11.56 -0.44 -19.39
N LEU A 342 11.23 -1.73 -19.50
CA LEU A 342 12.18 -2.79 -19.86
C LEU A 342 12.74 -2.62 -21.29
N GLN A 343 12.02 -1.95 -22.16
CA GLN A 343 12.49 -1.66 -23.54
C GLN A 343 13.42 -0.45 -23.61
N LYS A 344 13.55 0.31 -22.54
CA LYS A 344 14.40 1.49 -22.46
C LYS A 344 15.75 1.14 -21.80
N PRO A 345 16.87 1.69 -22.27
CA PRO A 345 18.17 1.47 -21.64
C PRO A 345 18.16 1.91 -20.18
N VAL A 346 18.91 1.24 -19.32
CA VAL A 346 19.05 1.62 -17.90
C VAL A 346 19.98 2.83 -17.81
N PRO A 347 19.54 3.98 -17.25
CA PRO A 347 20.38 5.16 -17.15
C PRO A 347 21.66 4.87 -16.34
N GLY A 348 22.80 5.36 -16.82
CA GLY A 348 24.11 5.21 -16.16
C GLY A 348 24.76 3.83 -16.30
N VAL A 349 24.12 2.88 -16.96
CA VAL A 349 24.76 1.61 -17.37
C VAL A 349 25.14 1.71 -18.83
N GLU A 350 26.45 1.87 -19.10
CA GLU A 350 26.96 1.78 -20.48
C GLU A 350 26.67 0.37 -21.01
N GLU A 351 26.01 0.28 -22.18
CA GLU A 351 25.95 -0.97 -22.91
C GLU A 351 27.38 -1.39 -23.22
N LEU A 352 27.85 -2.50 -22.65
CA LEU A 352 29.05 -3.17 -23.08
C LEU A 352 28.82 -3.50 -24.55
N LYS A 353 29.37 -2.68 -25.46
CA LYS A 353 29.41 -2.98 -26.88
C LYS A 353 30.17 -4.29 -27.01
N ASP A 354 29.49 -5.32 -27.54
CA ASP A 354 30.11 -6.57 -27.93
C ASP A 354 31.22 -6.27 -28.96
N GLU A 355 32.45 -6.13 -28.49
CA GLU A 355 33.64 -6.01 -29.33
C GLU A 355 34.01 -7.34 -30.02
N THR A 356 33.07 -8.28 -30.12
CA THR A 356 33.32 -9.61 -30.74
C THR A 356 33.06 -9.68 -32.21
N SER A 357 32.88 -8.56 -32.95
CA SER A 357 32.71 -8.57 -34.40
C SER A 357 33.86 -7.95 -35.22
N ALA A 358 35.04 -7.78 -34.64
CA ALA A 358 36.24 -7.52 -35.44
C ALA A 358 36.80 -8.86 -35.91
N GLY A 359 36.31 -9.34 -37.06
CA GLY A 359 36.94 -10.44 -37.78
C GLY A 359 38.39 -10.11 -38.15
N PRO A 360 39.28 -11.12 -38.24
CA PRO A 360 40.69 -10.88 -38.54
C PRO A 360 40.83 -10.27 -39.93
N ALA A 361 41.56 -9.15 -39.98
CA ALA A 361 42.03 -8.59 -41.24
C ALA A 361 42.87 -9.65 -41.94
N SER A 362 42.47 -10.02 -43.16
CA SER A 362 43.25 -10.85 -44.05
C SER A 362 44.38 -10.00 -44.66
N ASP A 363 45.62 -10.36 -44.30
CA ASP A 363 46.80 -10.08 -45.15
C ASP A 363 46.85 -11.04 -46.31
#